data_7fe65cf9fcf1f0a98891c88fca07f3e6
#
_entry.id   7fe65cf9fcf1f0a98891c88fca07f3e6
#
_cell.length_a   1.000
_cell.length_b   1.000
_cell.length_c   1.000
_cell.angle_alpha   90.00
_cell.angle_beta   90.00
_cell.angle_gamma   90.00
#
_symmetry.space_group_name_H-M   'P 1'
#
loop_
_entity.id
_entity.type
_entity.pdbx_description
1 polymer ?
#
loop_
_entity_poly.entity_id
_entity_poly.type
_entity_poly.pdbx_seq_one_letter_code
_entity_poly.pdbx_strand_id
1 'polypeptide(L)'
;INERLDVVEFFFREPDFKDFIEEKLHLIGDLERIVSKAAVGRISPREVVQLKVALQAIEPIKNACLNAENESLRKIGEHLNLCESIRNRIAREIKNDPPLLINKGGVIADGIHAELDELRQIAYSGKDYLLQMQQRESERTEIPSLKIAYNNVFGYYIEVRNTHKDKVPAEWIRKQTLVNAERYITQELKEYEEKILGAEDKILSLETKLYNDLVIELAEFIPAIQINATQIARLDCLLAFANVARENKYIRPVIEDSDVIDIRQGRHPVIEKQLPVGEKYIANDVLLDSDSQQIIIITGPNMAGKSTYMRQVALITLLAHIGSFVPAKSAEIPITDRIFTRVGASDDLAAGQSTFMLEMTEVADILKNATNKSLIVFDEIGRGTSTFDGMSIARAVLEYIADKRKLGAKTLFATHYHELTSMESEFEGIINYNIAAKKRGDSITF
;
A
#
# COMPACT_ATOMS: atom_id res chain seq x y z
N ILE A 1 -21.57 -3.62 -3.69
CA ILE A 1 -20.97 -2.95 -4.85
C ILE A 1 -21.55 -1.54 -4.96
N ASN A 2 -22.88 -1.37 -5.02
CA ASN A 2 -23.53 -0.08 -5.20
C ASN A 2 -23.14 0.94 -4.12
N GLU A 3 -23.03 0.57 -2.86
CA GLU A 3 -22.52 1.46 -1.80
C GLU A 3 -21.13 2.05 -2.11
N ARG A 4 -20.25 1.28 -2.75
CA ARG A 4 -18.93 1.79 -3.18
C ARG A 4 -19.05 2.74 -4.34
N LEU A 5 -19.88 2.39 -5.35
CA LEU A 5 -20.15 3.25 -6.49
C LEU A 5 -20.79 4.57 -6.07
N ASP A 6 -21.66 4.57 -5.06
CA ASP A 6 -22.28 5.77 -4.50
C ASP A 6 -21.24 6.71 -3.87
N VAL A 7 -20.24 6.18 -3.18
CA VAL A 7 -19.14 6.98 -2.61
C VAL A 7 -18.24 7.54 -3.71
N VAL A 8 -17.90 6.72 -4.72
CA VAL A 8 -17.09 7.17 -5.87
C VAL A 8 -17.84 8.30 -6.62
N GLU A 9 -19.14 8.15 -6.83
CA GLU A 9 -19.96 9.18 -7.46
C GLU A 9 -20.03 10.46 -6.62
N PHE A 10 -20.14 10.34 -5.30
CA PHE A 10 -20.13 11.48 -4.39
C PHE A 10 -18.82 12.26 -4.50
N PHE A 11 -17.66 11.59 -4.45
CA PHE A 11 -16.37 12.25 -4.67
C PHE A 11 -16.25 12.89 -6.05
N PHE A 12 -16.89 12.29 -7.06
CA PHE A 12 -16.90 12.84 -8.41
C PHE A 12 -17.70 14.13 -8.51
N ARG A 13 -18.82 14.23 -7.78
CA ARG A 13 -19.73 15.39 -7.76
C ARG A 13 -19.28 16.49 -6.82
N GLU A 14 -18.58 16.12 -5.72
CA GLU A 14 -18.15 17.03 -4.65
C GLU A 14 -16.61 17.15 -4.61
N PRO A 15 -16.00 17.89 -5.55
CA PRO A 15 -14.53 17.96 -5.65
C PRO A 15 -13.88 18.58 -4.43
N ASP A 16 -14.48 19.59 -3.81
CA ASP A 16 -13.92 20.27 -2.63
C ASP A 16 -13.87 19.31 -1.42
N PHE A 17 -14.91 18.49 -1.25
CA PHE A 17 -14.92 17.44 -0.24
C PHE A 17 -13.84 16.38 -0.51
N LYS A 18 -13.72 15.95 -1.77
CA LYS A 18 -12.72 14.98 -2.21
C LYS A 18 -11.31 15.49 -1.93
N ASP A 19 -11.00 16.73 -2.32
CA ASP A 19 -9.68 17.34 -2.14
C ASP A 19 -9.33 17.50 -0.67
N PHE A 20 -10.32 17.85 0.17
CA PHE A 20 -10.16 17.90 1.62
C PHE A 20 -9.80 16.54 2.22
N ILE A 21 -10.52 15.47 1.84
CA ILE A 21 -10.24 14.12 2.30
C ILE A 21 -8.85 13.67 1.84
N GLU A 22 -8.49 13.92 0.59
CA GLU A 22 -7.19 13.57 0.02
C GLU A 22 -6.03 14.23 0.78
N GLU A 23 -6.14 15.53 1.10
CA GLU A 23 -5.15 16.24 1.92
C GLU A 23 -4.94 15.57 3.29
N LYS A 24 -6.03 15.17 3.96
CA LYS A 24 -5.93 14.54 5.28
C LYS A 24 -5.39 13.10 5.20
N LEU A 25 -5.74 12.35 4.16
CA LEU A 25 -5.20 11.00 3.94
C LEU A 25 -3.68 11.00 3.75
N HIS A 26 -3.12 12.03 3.13
CA HIS A 26 -1.65 12.16 2.99
C HIS A 26 -0.90 12.28 4.32
N LEU A 27 -1.57 12.67 5.39
CA LEU A 27 -0.98 12.72 6.75
C LEU A 27 -1.00 11.36 7.45
N ILE A 28 -1.75 10.40 6.92
CA ILE A 28 -1.94 9.07 7.50
C ILE A 28 -1.00 8.08 6.79
N GLY A 29 -0.02 7.58 7.54
CA GLY A 29 0.85 6.52 7.04
C GLY A 29 0.22 5.13 7.17
N ASP A 30 1.05 4.09 7.01
CA ASP A 30 0.65 2.69 7.14
C ASP A 30 0.34 2.33 8.60
N LEU A 31 -0.93 2.48 8.98
CA LEU A 31 -1.42 2.19 10.34
C LEU A 31 -1.30 0.71 10.68
N GLU A 32 -1.55 -0.21 9.75
CA GLU A 32 -1.48 -1.65 9.99
C GLU A 32 -0.06 -2.07 10.37
N ARG A 33 0.94 -1.55 9.68
CA ARG A 33 2.35 -1.80 9.98
C ARG A 33 2.76 -1.23 11.35
N ILE A 34 2.30 -0.03 11.67
CA ILE A 34 2.60 0.61 12.96
C ILE A 34 1.98 -0.19 14.10
N VAL A 35 0.71 -0.57 13.97
CA VAL A 35 -0.03 -1.34 14.98
C VAL A 35 0.57 -2.74 15.18
N SER A 36 0.99 -3.41 14.10
CA SER A 36 1.65 -4.71 14.18
C SER A 36 2.94 -4.66 15.02
N LYS A 37 3.71 -3.57 14.90
CA LYS A 37 4.90 -3.35 15.73
C LYS A 37 4.55 -3.03 17.19
N ALA A 38 3.49 -2.26 17.42
CA ALA A 38 3.00 -1.97 18.77
C ALA A 38 2.57 -3.25 19.49
N ALA A 39 1.87 -4.15 18.80
CA ALA A 39 1.40 -5.43 19.35
C ALA A 39 2.53 -6.33 19.88
N VAL A 40 3.72 -6.24 19.30
CA VAL A 40 4.91 -7.01 19.73
C VAL A 40 5.91 -6.17 20.52
N GLY A 41 5.54 -4.96 20.94
CA GLY A 41 6.39 -4.05 21.72
C GLY A 41 7.64 -3.53 20.98
N ARG A 42 7.63 -3.55 19.64
CA ARG A 42 8.77 -3.13 18.78
C ARG A 42 8.55 -1.80 18.07
N ILE A 43 7.53 -1.06 18.45
CA ILE A 43 7.27 0.27 17.90
C ILE A 43 8.36 1.24 18.35
N SER A 44 8.88 2.04 17.43
CA SER A 44 9.88 3.06 17.73
C SER A 44 9.24 4.38 18.19
N PRO A 45 9.97 5.27 18.91
CA PRO A 45 9.43 6.56 19.30
C PRO A 45 8.94 7.42 18.12
N ARG A 46 9.60 7.39 16.99
CA ARG A 46 9.15 8.08 15.77
C ARG A 46 7.87 7.51 15.21
N GLU A 47 7.69 6.20 15.23
CA GLU A 47 6.44 5.57 14.80
C GLU A 47 5.27 5.87 15.74
N VAL A 48 5.52 6.04 17.03
CA VAL A 48 4.51 6.50 17.99
C VAL A 48 4.08 7.94 17.67
N VAL A 49 5.01 8.82 17.30
CA VAL A 49 4.68 10.18 16.84
C VAL A 49 3.92 10.15 15.51
N GLN A 50 4.31 9.28 14.56
CA GLN A 50 3.55 9.07 13.33
C GLN A 50 2.11 8.64 13.62
N LEU A 51 1.90 7.70 14.55
CA LEU A 51 0.59 7.27 14.96
C LEU A 51 -0.24 8.45 15.54
N LYS A 52 0.36 9.28 16.38
CA LYS A 52 -0.31 10.49 16.89
C LYS A 52 -0.80 11.38 15.74
N VAL A 53 0.05 11.68 14.76
CA VAL A 53 -0.29 12.52 13.61
C VAL A 53 -1.43 11.90 12.81
N ALA A 54 -1.38 10.59 12.57
CA ALA A 54 -2.44 9.87 11.87
C ALA A 54 -3.78 9.94 12.63
N LEU A 55 -3.78 9.72 13.95
CA LEU A 55 -4.99 9.81 14.77
C LEU A 55 -5.55 11.24 14.82
N GLN A 56 -4.70 12.27 14.78
CA GLN A 56 -5.13 13.66 14.66
C GLN A 56 -5.77 13.96 13.30
N ALA A 57 -5.26 13.37 12.20
CA ALA A 57 -5.82 13.53 10.87
C ALA A 57 -7.16 12.79 10.69
N ILE A 58 -7.41 11.73 11.46
CA ILE A 58 -8.69 10.98 11.43
C ILE A 58 -9.86 11.84 11.95
N GLU A 59 -9.65 12.72 12.90
CA GLU A 59 -10.72 13.55 13.47
C GLU A 59 -11.44 14.42 12.43
N PRO A 60 -10.77 15.26 11.62
CA PRO A 60 -11.42 16.02 10.57
C PRO A 60 -12.05 15.13 9.48
N ILE A 61 -11.45 13.98 9.15
CA ILE A 61 -12.05 13.00 8.22
C ILE A 61 -13.36 12.46 8.79
N LYS A 62 -13.37 12.03 10.07
CA LYS A 62 -14.59 11.56 10.75
C LYS A 62 -15.70 12.60 10.69
N ASN A 63 -15.40 13.83 11.05
CA ASN A 63 -16.37 14.92 11.06
C ASN A 63 -16.93 15.21 9.66
N ALA A 64 -16.07 15.23 8.65
CA ALA A 64 -16.48 15.42 7.27
C ALA A 64 -17.40 14.26 6.79
N CYS A 65 -17.03 13.03 7.08
CA CYS A 65 -17.82 11.86 6.70
C CYS A 65 -19.20 11.82 7.39
N LEU A 66 -19.27 12.16 8.68
CA LEU A 66 -20.54 12.22 9.44
C LEU A 66 -21.50 13.28 8.89
N ASN A 67 -20.99 14.38 8.38
CA ASN A 67 -21.78 15.49 7.82
C ASN A 67 -22.09 15.32 6.32
N ALA A 68 -21.57 14.28 5.67
CA ALA A 68 -21.79 14.04 4.25
C ALA A 68 -23.24 13.59 3.97
N GLU A 69 -23.79 13.98 2.83
CA GLU A 69 -25.12 13.53 2.38
C GLU A 69 -25.13 12.06 1.89
N ASN A 70 -24.00 11.38 1.93
CA ASN A 70 -23.84 9.99 1.53
C ASN A 70 -23.86 9.04 2.74
N GLU A 71 -24.78 8.07 2.75
CA GLU A 71 -24.96 7.13 3.86
C GLU A 71 -23.72 6.26 4.10
N SER A 72 -23.05 5.80 3.05
CA SER A 72 -21.86 4.96 3.18
C SER A 72 -20.68 5.73 3.77
N LEU A 73 -20.52 7.02 3.45
CA LEU A 73 -19.54 7.89 4.10
C LEU A 73 -19.86 8.09 5.57
N ARG A 74 -21.14 8.32 5.92
CA ARG A 74 -21.54 8.42 7.34
C ARG A 74 -21.22 7.16 8.11
N LYS A 75 -21.49 5.98 7.56
CA LYS A 75 -21.10 4.68 8.17
C LYS A 75 -19.58 4.57 8.39
N ILE A 76 -18.78 5.04 7.43
CA ILE A 76 -17.31 5.10 7.61
C ILE A 76 -16.98 6.02 8.80
N GLY A 77 -17.56 7.21 8.85
CA GLY A 77 -17.34 8.16 9.94
C GLY A 77 -17.75 7.61 11.31
N GLU A 78 -18.86 6.87 11.40
CA GLU A 78 -19.33 6.24 12.65
C GLU A 78 -18.33 5.20 13.18
N HIS A 79 -17.70 4.43 12.29
CA HIS A 79 -16.72 3.40 12.67
C HIS A 79 -15.33 3.94 13.00
N LEU A 80 -15.00 5.17 12.62
CA LEU A 80 -13.72 5.78 12.97
C LEU A 80 -13.67 6.12 14.45
N ASN A 81 -12.62 5.67 15.14
CA ASN A 81 -12.37 5.94 16.55
C ASN A 81 -11.23 6.95 16.71
N LEU A 82 -11.45 8.01 17.46
CA LEU A 82 -10.46 9.07 17.65
C LEU A 82 -9.31 8.64 18.57
N CYS A 83 -9.46 7.59 19.37
CA CYS A 83 -8.48 7.12 20.35
C CYS A 83 -7.90 8.27 21.20
N GLU A 84 -8.77 9.18 21.67
CA GLU A 84 -8.39 10.48 22.27
C GLU A 84 -7.44 10.33 23.45
N SER A 85 -7.70 9.38 24.34
CA SER A 85 -6.88 9.17 25.53
C SER A 85 -5.44 8.90 25.16
N ILE A 86 -5.19 7.89 24.35
CA ILE A 86 -3.81 7.51 23.95
C ILE A 86 -3.18 8.57 23.04
N ARG A 87 -3.95 9.17 22.11
CA ARG A 87 -3.50 10.26 21.25
C ARG A 87 -3.00 11.46 22.09
N ASN A 88 -3.76 11.87 23.08
CA ASN A 88 -3.43 13.01 23.95
C ASN A 88 -2.26 12.65 24.89
N ARG A 89 -2.19 11.40 25.37
CA ARG A 89 -1.06 10.92 26.15
C ARG A 89 0.23 10.98 25.33
N ILE A 90 0.23 10.47 24.10
CA ILE A 90 1.40 10.56 23.21
C ILE A 90 1.80 12.01 22.96
N ALA A 91 0.83 12.89 22.67
CA ALA A 91 1.09 14.31 22.41
C ALA A 91 1.74 15.03 23.59
N ARG A 92 1.37 14.65 24.80
CA ARG A 92 1.91 15.24 26.05
C ARG A 92 3.27 14.67 26.43
N GLU A 93 3.44 13.33 26.35
CA GLU A 93 4.57 12.64 26.96
C GLU A 93 5.76 12.43 26.02
N ILE A 94 5.53 12.36 24.70
CA ILE A 94 6.60 12.11 23.72
C ILE A 94 7.01 13.41 23.01
N LYS A 95 8.31 13.64 22.87
CA LYS A 95 8.84 14.78 22.10
C LYS A 95 8.38 14.70 20.64
N ASN A 96 8.20 15.84 19.99
CA ASN A 96 7.72 15.86 18.59
C ASN A 96 8.73 15.29 17.58
N ASP A 97 10.03 15.43 17.86
CA ASP A 97 11.11 14.80 17.07
C ASP A 97 12.00 13.94 17.96
N PRO A 98 11.51 12.75 18.36
CA PRO A 98 12.28 11.85 19.20
C PRO A 98 13.33 11.12 18.38
N PRO A 99 14.39 10.58 19.02
CA PRO A 99 15.34 9.71 18.37
C PRO A 99 14.65 8.44 17.84
N LEU A 100 15.28 7.78 16.86
CA LEU A 100 14.76 6.52 16.31
C LEU A 100 14.72 5.40 17.34
N LEU A 101 15.74 5.35 18.21
CA LEU A 101 15.93 4.30 19.21
C LEU A 101 15.83 4.88 20.63
N ILE A 102 15.09 4.19 21.49
CA ILE A 102 14.91 4.58 22.89
C ILE A 102 16.23 4.68 23.67
N ASN A 103 17.21 3.85 23.34
CA ASN A 103 18.53 3.80 23.98
C ASN A 103 19.41 5.04 23.70
N LYS A 104 18.96 5.95 22.85
CA LYS A 104 19.63 7.25 22.64
C LYS A 104 19.22 8.30 23.68
N GLY A 105 18.17 8.04 24.45
CA GLY A 105 17.56 8.99 25.37
C GLY A 105 16.89 10.17 24.66
N GLY A 106 16.25 11.05 25.44
CA GLY A 106 15.60 12.24 24.89
C GLY A 106 14.26 11.97 24.21
N VAL A 107 13.56 10.92 24.60
CA VAL A 107 12.25 10.52 24.03
C VAL A 107 11.09 11.19 24.76
N ILE A 108 11.15 11.25 26.10
CA ILE A 108 10.09 11.81 26.94
C ILE A 108 10.19 13.35 26.98
N ALA A 109 9.05 14.02 26.86
CA ALA A 109 8.98 15.47 26.95
C ALA A 109 9.38 15.99 28.33
N ASP A 110 9.77 17.26 28.38
CA ASP A 110 10.14 17.91 29.65
C ASP A 110 8.86 18.28 30.45
N GLY A 111 8.95 18.28 31.77
CA GLY A 111 7.82 18.63 32.65
C GLY A 111 6.80 17.52 32.88
N ILE A 112 7.09 16.28 32.41
CA ILE A 112 6.17 15.14 32.51
C ILE A 112 6.41 14.32 33.78
N HIS A 113 7.66 14.18 34.20
CA HIS A 113 8.04 13.36 35.35
C HIS A 113 9.09 14.08 36.19
N ALA A 114 8.73 14.44 37.44
CA ALA A 114 9.57 15.27 38.31
C ALA A 114 10.98 14.68 38.52
N GLU A 115 11.07 13.36 38.80
CA GLU A 115 12.38 12.70 39.00
C GLU A 115 13.23 12.74 37.71
N LEU A 116 12.61 12.61 36.53
CA LEU A 116 13.32 12.69 35.25
C LEU A 116 13.87 14.11 35.03
N ASP A 117 13.10 15.13 35.37
CA ASP A 117 13.51 16.52 35.22
C ASP A 117 14.63 16.87 36.19
N GLU A 118 14.58 16.38 37.43
CA GLU A 118 15.67 16.53 38.43
C GLU A 118 16.95 15.87 37.93
N LEU A 119 16.88 14.63 37.41
CA LEU A 119 18.04 13.93 36.88
C LEU A 119 18.65 14.66 35.67
N ARG A 120 17.83 15.21 34.79
CA ARG A 120 18.27 16.02 33.63
C ARG A 120 18.99 17.30 34.14
N GLN A 121 18.47 17.93 35.16
CA GLN A 121 19.10 19.11 35.76
C GLN A 121 20.48 18.77 36.36
N ILE A 122 20.61 17.64 37.05
CA ILE A 122 21.89 17.16 37.57
C ILE A 122 22.90 16.90 36.45
N ALA A 123 22.48 16.20 35.39
CA ALA A 123 23.34 15.93 34.25
C ALA A 123 23.79 17.22 33.53
N TYR A 124 22.88 18.17 33.34
CA TYR A 124 23.18 19.47 32.73
C TYR A 124 24.13 20.28 33.58
N SER A 125 23.84 20.46 34.90
CA SER A 125 24.68 21.19 35.82
C SER A 125 26.08 20.60 35.96
N GLY A 126 26.18 19.26 35.90
CA GLY A 126 27.47 18.58 35.89
C GLY A 126 28.30 18.87 34.64
N LYS A 127 27.68 18.90 33.47
CA LYS A 127 28.34 19.25 32.20
C LYS A 127 28.78 20.72 32.17
N ASP A 128 27.93 21.61 32.67
CA ASP A 128 28.27 23.03 32.78
C ASP A 128 29.46 23.24 33.74
N TYR A 129 29.47 22.50 34.84
CA TYR A 129 30.61 22.52 35.77
C TYR A 129 31.91 22.02 35.12
N LEU A 130 31.88 20.99 34.25
CA LEU A 130 33.07 20.54 33.54
C LEU A 130 33.60 21.59 32.55
N LEU A 131 32.74 22.41 31.97
CA LEU A 131 33.17 23.53 31.13
C LEU A 131 33.84 24.62 31.96
N GLN A 132 33.29 24.96 33.14
CA GLN A 132 33.88 25.89 34.08
C GLN A 132 35.23 25.36 34.61
N MET A 133 35.32 24.06 34.92
CA MET A 133 36.56 23.40 35.32
C MET A 133 37.60 23.49 34.18
N GLN A 134 37.22 23.23 32.93
CA GLN A 134 38.15 23.38 31.80
C GLN A 134 38.72 24.79 31.70
N GLN A 135 37.89 25.80 31.84
CA GLN A 135 38.33 27.19 31.79
C GLN A 135 39.24 27.52 33.00
N ARG A 136 38.83 27.19 34.22
CA ARG A 136 39.62 27.39 35.45
C ARG A 136 40.99 26.71 35.37
N GLU A 137 41.05 25.46 34.96
CA GLU A 137 42.30 24.73 34.84
C GLU A 137 43.19 25.24 33.69
N SER A 138 42.58 25.70 32.59
CA SER A 138 43.33 26.34 31.48
C SER A 138 44.00 27.65 31.94
N GLU A 139 43.31 28.48 32.74
CA GLU A 139 43.84 29.71 33.31
C GLU A 139 44.91 29.42 34.37
N ARG A 140 44.64 28.47 35.27
CA ARG A 140 45.56 28.10 36.35
C ARG A 140 46.90 27.55 35.86
N THR A 141 46.84 26.74 34.82
CA THR A 141 48.02 26.06 34.26
C THR A 141 48.68 26.83 33.13
N GLU A 142 48.08 27.93 32.67
CA GLU A 142 48.48 28.67 31.46
C GLU A 142 48.60 27.76 30.21
N ILE A 143 47.69 26.77 30.10
CA ILE A 143 47.59 25.85 28.94
C ILE A 143 46.35 26.21 28.13
N PRO A 144 46.45 27.08 27.10
CA PRO A 144 45.26 27.55 26.39
C PRO A 144 44.62 26.46 25.50
N SER A 145 45.33 25.38 25.21
CA SER A 145 44.85 24.27 24.44
C SER A 145 44.28 23.11 25.28
N LEU A 146 44.17 23.30 26.60
CA LEU A 146 43.58 22.31 27.48
C LEU A 146 42.11 22.05 27.12
N LYS A 147 41.76 20.81 27.09
CA LYS A 147 40.40 20.37 26.76
C LYS A 147 39.95 19.23 27.66
N ILE A 148 38.76 19.35 28.23
CA ILE A 148 38.07 18.23 28.86
C ILE A 148 37.21 17.54 27.82
N ALA A 149 37.42 16.22 27.64
CA ALA A 149 36.69 15.40 26.67
C ALA A 149 36.36 14.04 27.29
N TYR A 150 35.43 13.32 26.61
CA TYR A 150 34.96 12.01 27.05
C TYR A 150 35.40 10.89 26.07
N ASN A 151 35.76 9.75 26.61
CA ASN A 151 36.07 8.54 25.85
C ASN A 151 35.42 7.34 26.56
N ASN A 152 34.80 6.46 25.79
CA ASN A 152 34.07 5.28 26.31
C ASN A 152 34.95 4.28 27.08
N VAL A 153 36.29 4.32 26.90
CA VAL A 153 37.25 3.43 27.62
C VAL A 153 37.74 4.02 28.92
N PHE A 154 37.97 5.32 28.96
CA PHE A 154 38.63 6.02 30.10
C PHE A 154 37.75 7.01 30.82
N GLY A 155 36.52 7.27 30.30
CA GLY A 155 35.63 8.29 30.85
C GLY A 155 36.04 9.72 30.46
N TYR A 156 35.77 10.67 31.33
CA TYR A 156 36.22 12.06 31.16
C TYR A 156 37.71 12.20 31.45
N TYR A 157 38.42 12.98 30.65
CA TYR A 157 39.84 13.24 30.76
C TYR A 157 40.19 14.66 30.36
N ILE A 158 41.31 15.16 30.89
CA ILE A 158 41.91 16.41 30.48
C ILE A 158 42.97 16.10 29.43
N GLU A 159 42.84 16.63 28.23
CA GLU A 159 43.83 16.49 27.16
C GLU A 159 44.73 17.69 27.06
N VAL A 160 46.04 17.43 27.12
CA VAL A 160 47.10 18.46 27.06
C VAL A 160 48.03 18.09 25.92
N ARG A 161 48.29 19.02 24.99
CA ARG A 161 49.27 18.85 23.91
C ARG A 161 50.68 18.70 24.44
N ASN A 162 51.49 17.87 23.80
CA ASN A 162 52.89 17.64 24.23
C ASN A 162 53.74 18.93 24.33
N THR A 163 53.36 19.98 23.63
CA THR A 163 53.99 21.30 23.72
C THR A 163 53.87 22.00 25.08
N HIS A 164 52.92 21.55 25.91
CA HIS A 164 52.62 22.13 27.23
C HIS A 164 52.72 21.10 28.38
N LYS A 165 53.28 19.91 28.14
CA LYS A 165 53.36 18.85 29.15
C LYS A 165 54.10 19.26 30.42
N ASP A 166 55.08 20.18 30.30
CA ASP A 166 55.89 20.63 31.42
C ASP A 166 55.11 21.59 32.35
N LYS A 167 53.93 22.05 31.91
CA LYS A 167 53.03 22.91 32.73
C LYS A 167 51.94 22.09 33.44
N VAL A 168 51.95 20.78 33.29
CA VAL A 168 50.94 19.90 33.91
C VAL A 168 51.21 19.80 35.40
N PRO A 169 50.21 20.06 36.28
CA PRO A 169 50.35 19.92 37.72
C PRO A 169 50.70 18.48 38.14
N ALA A 170 51.54 18.35 39.14
CA ALA A 170 52.02 17.04 39.64
C ALA A 170 50.91 16.17 40.25
N GLU A 171 49.80 16.79 40.70
CA GLU A 171 48.61 16.09 41.22
C GLU A 171 47.75 15.44 40.16
N TRP A 172 47.94 15.76 38.87
CA TRP A 172 47.18 15.14 37.79
C TRP A 172 47.73 13.74 37.46
N ILE A 173 46.86 12.76 37.40
CA ILE A 173 47.20 11.38 37.12
C ILE A 173 47.16 11.14 35.63
N ARG A 174 48.31 10.82 35.00
CA ARG A 174 48.38 10.48 33.60
C ARG A 174 47.74 9.12 33.32
N LYS A 175 46.84 9.07 32.39
CA LYS A 175 46.09 7.85 31.96
C LYS A 175 46.54 7.32 30.64
N GLN A 176 46.88 8.21 29.70
CA GLN A 176 47.23 7.81 28.33
C GLN A 176 48.21 8.81 27.72
N THR A 177 49.21 8.26 26.98
CA THR A 177 50.10 9.06 26.14
C THR A 177 49.75 8.82 24.68
N LEU A 178 49.51 9.88 23.95
CA LEU A 178 49.27 9.87 22.48
C LEU A 178 50.47 10.49 21.78
N VAL A 179 50.47 10.38 20.45
CA VAL A 179 51.57 10.95 19.61
C VAL A 179 51.74 12.46 19.85
N ASN A 180 50.63 13.19 19.96
CA ASN A 180 50.64 14.65 20.01
C ASN A 180 50.06 15.24 21.31
N ALA A 181 49.61 14.40 22.24
CA ALA A 181 48.97 14.85 23.51
C ALA A 181 49.11 13.78 24.61
N GLU A 182 48.92 14.22 25.84
CA GLU A 182 48.74 13.32 26.99
C GLU A 182 47.38 13.56 27.63
N ARG A 183 46.83 12.51 28.24
CA ARG A 183 45.49 12.54 28.88
C ARG A 183 45.64 12.28 30.37
N TYR A 184 44.99 13.14 31.12
CA TYR A 184 45.06 13.15 32.56
C TYR A 184 43.68 13.09 33.20
N ILE A 185 43.64 12.63 34.45
CA ILE A 185 42.46 12.70 35.33
C ILE A 185 42.81 13.37 36.64
N THR A 186 41.79 13.97 37.26
CA THR A 186 41.83 14.50 38.61
C THR A 186 40.78 13.84 39.49
N GLN A 187 40.93 13.89 40.80
CA GLN A 187 39.92 13.38 41.73
C GLN A 187 38.58 14.13 41.56
N GLU A 188 38.63 15.43 41.42
CA GLU A 188 37.45 16.27 41.18
C GLU A 188 36.73 15.88 39.86
N LEU A 189 37.47 15.65 38.76
CA LEU A 189 36.92 15.22 37.49
C LEU A 189 36.20 13.87 37.62
N LYS A 190 36.75 12.93 38.39
CA LYS A 190 36.13 11.63 38.64
C LYS A 190 34.81 11.73 39.42
N GLU A 191 34.78 12.55 40.45
CA GLU A 191 33.56 12.76 41.26
C GLU A 191 32.40 13.32 40.43
N TYR A 192 32.69 14.26 39.53
CA TYR A 192 31.68 14.81 38.63
C TYR A 192 31.32 13.84 37.52
N GLU A 193 32.28 13.05 37.01
CA GLU A 193 32.02 11.96 36.09
C GLU A 193 31.00 10.98 36.67
N GLU A 194 31.20 10.49 37.89
CA GLU A 194 30.29 9.57 38.57
C GLU A 194 28.87 10.15 38.73
N LYS A 195 28.77 11.44 39.05
CA LYS A 195 27.48 12.14 39.13
C LYS A 195 26.77 12.23 37.76
N ILE A 196 27.51 12.63 36.73
CA ILE A 196 26.94 12.81 35.38
C ILE A 196 26.52 11.44 34.78
N LEU A 197 27.40 10.46 34.76
CA LEU A 197 27.12 9.14 34.20
C LEU A 197 26.02 8.42 34.98
N GLY A 198 26.05 8.50 36.32
CA GLY A 198 25.00 7.95 37.16
C GLY A 198 23.64 8.61 36.94
N ALA A 199 23.59 9.90 36.62
CA ALA A 199 22.34 10.58 36.23
C ALA A 199 21.90 10.17 34.82
N GLU A 200 22.81 10.09 33.85
CA GLU A 200 22.50 9.69 32.48
C GLU A 200 21.95 8.25 32.40
N ASP A 201 22.54 7.30 33.13
CA ASP A 201 22.05 5.93 33.22
C ASP A 201 20.64 5.83 33.82
N LYS A 202 20.38 6.61 34.88
CA LYS A 202 19.06 6.70 35.51
C LYS A 202 18.04 7.36 34.59
N ILE A 203 18.42 8.42 33.88
CA ILE A 203 17.57 9.06 32.86
C ILE A 203 17.15 8.04 31.81
N LEU A 204 18.11 7.31 31.22
CA LEU A 204 17.83 6.32 30.20
C LEU A 204 16.91 5.18 30.68
N SER A 205 17.18 4.71 31.92
CA SER A 205 16.36 3.66 32.54
C SER A 205 14.92 4.13 32.75
N LEU A 206 14.75 5.36 33.28
CA LEU A 206 13.43 5.93 33.56
C LEU A 206 12.66 6.29 32.27
N GLU A 207 13.33 6.88 31.27
CA GLU A 207 12.71 7.13 29.95
C GLU A 207 12.27 5.82 29.30
N THR A 208 13.09 4.77 29.36
CA THR A 208 12.74 3.46 28.83
C THR A 208 11.51 2.88 29.52
N LYS A 209 11.42 3.00 30.85
CA LYS A 209 10.26 2.56 31.61
C LYS A 209 9.00 3.31 31.21
N LEU A 210 9.05 4.64 31.19
CA LEU A 210 7.90 5.49 30.84
C LEU A 210 7.42 5.24 29.41
N TYR A 211 8.36 5.04 28.48
CA TYR A 211 8.03 4.70 27.10
C TYR A 211 7.36 3.31 27.00
N ASN A 212 7.88 2.31 27.70
CA ASN A 212 7.30 0.98 27.70
C ASN A 212 5.90 0.96 28.32
N ASP A 213 5.67 1.72 29.38
CA ASP A 213 4.35 1.87 30.02
C ASP A 213 3.34 2.51 29.03
N LEU A 214 3.78 3.48 28.23
CA LEU A 214 2.96 4.04 27.16
C LEU A 214 2.66 3.02 26.06
N VAL A 215 3.64 2.21 25.63
CA VAL A 215 3.46 1.17 24.61
C VAL A 215 2.50 0.07 25.10
N ILE A 216 2.55 -0.28 26.38
CA ILE A 216 1.61 -1.23 26.99
C ILE A 216 0.19 -0.68 26.95
N GLU A 217 -0.04 0.58 27.33
CA GLU A 217 -1.37 1.20 27.22
C GLU A 217 -1.83 1.30 25.76
N LEU A 218 -0.92 1.64 24.83
CA LEU A 218 -1.23 1.68 23.42
C LEU A 218 -1.78 0.34 22.91
N ALA A 219 -1.34 -0.77 23.47
CA ALA A 219 -1.81 -2.10 23.07
C ALA A 219 -3.32 -2.28 23.29
N GLU A 220 -3.92 -1.60 24.24
CA GLU A 220 -5.38 -1.63 24.51
C GLU A 220 -6.18 -0.99 23.35
N PHE A 221 -5.57 -0.06 22.62
CA PHE A 221 -6.20 0.64 21.49
C PHE A 221 -6.00 -0.06 20.13
N ILE A 222 -5.22 -1.14 20.08
CA ILE A 222 -4.94 -1.87 18.82
C ILE A 222 -6.21 -2.22 18.06
N PRO A 223 -7.27 -2.80 18.66
CA PRO A 223 -8.49 -3.15 17.92
C PRO A 223 -9.16 -1.92 17.29
N ALA A 224 -9.22 -0.80 18.01
CA ALA A 224 -9.80 0.44 17.50
C ALA A 224 -8.98 1.03 16.34
N ILE A 225 -7.66 0.99 16.44
CA ILE A 225 -6.75 1.48 15.39
C ILE A 225 -6.80 0.57 14.15
N GLN A 226 -6.98 -0.74 14.31
CA GLN A 226 -7.18 -1.67 13.18
C GLN A 226 -8.49 -1.39 12.44
N ILE A 227 -9.57 -1.05 13.15
CA ILE A 227 -10.82 -0.61 12.53
C ILE A 227 -10.57 0.69 11.75
N ASN A 228 -9.88 1.67 12.35
CA ASN A 228 -9.49 2.89 11.66
C ASN A 228 -8.71 2.60 10.38
N ALA A 229 -7.69 1.73 10.45
CA ALA A 229 -6.88 1.36 9.30
C ALA A 229 -7.74 0.79 8.16
N THR A 230 -8.69 -0.09 8.48
CA THR A 230 -9.61 -0.67 7.51
C THR A 230 -10.52 0.38 6.87
N GLN A 231 -11.10 1.30 7.66
CA GLN A 231 -11.97 2.35 7.13
C GLN A 231 -11.21 3.38 6.31
N ILE A 232 -10.02 3.76 6.74
CA ILE A 232 -9.15 4.69 6.01
C ILE A 232 -8.68 4.06 4.70
N ALA A 233 -8.26 2.80 4.69
CA ALA A 233 -7.88 2.09 3.46
C ALA A 233 -9.06 1.99 2.47
N ARG A 234 -10.27 1.73 2.97
CA ARG A 234 -11.48 1.74 2.14
C ARG A 234 -11.74 3.12 1.53
N LEU A 235 -11.61 4.18 2.31
CA LEU A 235 -11.82 5.56 1.87
C LEU A 235 -10.78 5.96 0.82
N ASP A 236 -9.51 5.63 1.04
CA ASP A 236 -8.40 5.89 0.13
C ASP A 236 -8.59 5.19 -1.23
N CYS A 237 -8.96 3.91 -1.23
CA CYS A 237 -9.27 3.19 -2.47
C CYS A 237 -10.44 3.82 -3.26
N LEU A 238 -11.52 4.22 -2.57
CA LEU A 238 -12.68 4.81 -3.24
C LEU A 238 -12.37 6.21 -3.79
N LEU A 239 -11.55 6.97 -3.09
CA LEU A 239 -11.02 8.24 -3.56
C LEU A 239 -10.12 8.07 -4.80
N ALA A 240 -9.23 7.07 -4.78
CA ALA A 240 -8.40 6.73 -5.92
C ALA A 240 -9.24 6.35 -7.16
N PHE A 241 -10.32 5.59 -6.98
CA PHE A 241 -11.25 5.27 -8.07
C PHE A 241 -11.91 6.53 -8.64
N ALA A 242 -12.29 7.50 -7.81
CA ALA A 242 -12.86 8.76 -8.27
C ALA A 242 -11.84 9.60 -9.07
N ASN A 243 -10.59 9.66 -8.61
CA ASN A 243 -9.52 10.36 -9.32
C ASN A 243 -9.27 9.73 -10.70
N VAL A 244 -9.09 8.40 -10.75
CA VAL A 244 -8.90 7.66 -12.01
C VAL A 244 -10.08 7.85 -12.96
N ALA A 245 -11.30 7.79 -12.43
CA ALA A 245 -12.52 7.98 -13.23
C ALA A 245 -12.56 9.37 -13.87
N ARG A 246 -12.22 10.42 -13.12
CA ARG A 246 -12.18 11.79 -13.63
C ARG A 246 -11.13 11.99 -14.70
N GLU A 247 -9.90 11.53 -14.43
CA GLU A 247 -8.78 11.67 -15.35
C GLU A 247 -9.01 10.94 -16.69
N ASN A 248 -9.67 9.76 -16.63
CA ASN A 248 -9.79 8.88 -17.78
C ASN A 248 -11.21 8.84 -18.36
N LYS A 249 -12.11 9.71 -17.90
CA LYS A 249 -13.50 9.78 -18.37
C LYS A 249 -14.20 8.42 -18.26
N TYR A 250 -14.06 7.76 -17.13
CA TYR A 250 -14.80 6.55 -16.81
C TYR A 250 -16.21 6.92 -16.36
N ILE A 251 -17.14 6.01 -16.55
CA ILE A 251 -18.53 6.17 -16.18
C ILE A 251 -18.96 5.19 -15.10
N ARG A 252 -19.99 5.54 -14.36
CA ARG A 252 -20.61 4.64 -13.40
C ARG A 252 -21.28 3.48 -14.12
N PRO A 253 -20.90 2.20 -13.82
CA PRO A 253 -21.61 1.04 -14.34
C PRO A 253 -22.93 0.85 -13.59
N VAL A 254 -23.91 0.25 -14.28
CA VAL A 254 -25.14 -0.25 -13.67
C VAL A 254 -24.93 -1.69 -13.28
N ILE A 255 -25.06 -1.99 -11.98
CA ILE A 255 -24.94 -3.35 -11.44
C ILE A 255 -26.32 -3.80 -10.98
N GLU A 256 -26.84 -4.81 -11.63
CA GLU A 256 -28.16 -5.35 -11.38
C GLU A 256 -28.14 -6.87 -11.26
N ASP A 257 -29.17 -7.46 -10.68
CA ASP A 257 -29.38 -8.91 -10.67
C ASP A 257 -30.04 -9.32 -12.00
N SER A 258 -29.38 -8.94 -13.10
CA SER A 258 -29.73 -9.31 -14.47
C SER A 258 -28.78 -10.42 -14.98
N ASP A 259 -29.07 -10.95 -16.16
CA ASP A 259 -28.18 -11.92 -16.83
C ASP A 259 -27.41 -11.30 -17.99
N VAL A 260 -27.40 -9.97 -18.12
CA VAL A 260 -26.88 -9.28 -19.30
C VAL A 260 -25.59 -8.53 -18.98
N ILE A 261 -24.56 -8.75 -19.78
CA ILE A 261 -23.40 -7.87 -19.91
C ILE A 261 -23.60 -7.06 -21.18
N ASP A 262 -23.95 -5.78 -21.06
CA ASP A 262 -24.07 -4.84 -22.18
C ASP A 262 -23.09 -3.68 -21.97
N ILE A 263 -21.98 -3.70 -22.69
CA ILE A 263 -20.95 -2.66 -22.63
C ILE A 263 -20.93 -1.96 -23.99
N ARG A 264 -21.16 -0.65 -23.99
CA ARG A 264 -21.12 0.19 -25.19
C ARG A 264 -19.86 1.05 -25.19
N GLN A 265 -19.16 1.06 -26.31
CA GLN A 265 -17.91 1.78 -26.50
C GLN A 265 -16.91 1.53 -25.37
N GLY A 266 -16.73 0.26 -25.01
CA GLY A 266 -15.73 -0.17 -24.02
C GLY A 266 -14.31 0.09 -24.52
N ARG A 267 -13.42 0.45 -23.61
CA ARG A 267 -12.00 0.71 -23.87
C ARG A 267 -11.15 -0.14 -22.95
N HIS A 268 -9.96 -0.52 -23.42
CA HIS A 268 -9.02 -1.27 -22.60
C HIS A 268 -8.23 -0.31 -21.69
N PRO A 269 -8.36 -0.38 -20.35
CA PRO A 269 -7.83 0.63 -19.43
C PRO A 269 -6.30 0.77 -19.47
N VAL A 270 -5.59 -0.31 -19.78
CA VAL A 270 -4.12 -0.31 -19.84
C VAL A 270 -3.64 0.12 -21.23
N ILE A 271 -4.17 -0.50 -22.30
CA ILE A 271 -3.71 -0.24 -23.66
C ILE A 271 -4.02 1.21 -24.08
N GLU A 272 -5.20 1.74 -23.70
CA GLU A 272 -5.56 3.12 -23.96
C GLU A 272 -4.50 4.11 -23.43
N LYS A 273 -3.87 3.79 -22.30
CA LYS A 273 -2.81 4.61 -21.69
C LYS A 273 -1.44 4.45 -22.34
N GLN A 274 -1.21 3.34 -23.02
CA GLN A 274 0.06 3.03 -23.67
C GLN A 274 0.14 3.51 -25.12
N LEU A 275 -0.98 4.01 -25.68
CA LEU A 275 -1.00 4.51 -27.05
C LEU A 275 -0.12 5.77 -27.18
N PRO A 276 0.57 5.93 -28.33
CA PRO A 276 1.31 7.14 -28.64
C PRO A 276 0.44 8.40 -28.59
N VAL A 277 1.05 9.53 -28.30
CA VAL A 277 0.36 10.83 -28.28
C VAL A 277 -0.31 11.11 -29.64
N GLY A 278 -1.61 11.32 -29.61
CA GLY A 278 -2.42 11.59 -30.83
C GLY A 278 -3.15 10.39 -31.38
N GLU A 279 -2.83 9.17 -30.95
CA GLU A 279 -3.59 7.98 -31.29
C GLU A 279 -4.77 7.79 -30.32
N LYS A 280 -5.91 7.34 -30.87
CA LYS A 280 -7.11 7.06 -30.07
C LYS A 280 -7.39 5.58 -30.05
N TYR A 281 -7.71 5.05 -28.88
CA TYR A 281 -8.23 3.70 -28.75
C TYR A 281 -9.56 3.54 -29.48
N ILE A 282 -9.71 2.47 -30.27
CA ILE A 282 -10.98 2.16 -30.91
C ILE A 282 -11.87 1.42 -29.91
N ALA A 283 -12.92 2.09 -29.49
CA ALA A 283 -13.88 1.54 -28.55
C ALA A 283 -14.76 0.47 -29.23
N ASN A 284 -15.13 -0.54 -28.45
CA ASN A 284 -15.88 -1.71 -28.93
C ASN A 284 -17.11 -1.98 -28.05
N ASP A 285 -18.15 -2.53 -28.67
CA ASP A 285 -19.36 -2.97 -27.97
C ASP A 285 -19.27 -4.48 -27.67
N VAL A 286 -19.96 -4.91 -26.62
CA VAL A 286 -20.20 -6.32 -26.32
C VAL A 286 -21.59 -6.47 -25.72
N LEU A 287 -22.30 -7.49 -26.16
CA LEU A 287 -23.53 -7.98 -25.57
C LEU A 287 -23.41 -9.46 -25.28
N LEU A 288 -23.51 -9.86 -24.04
CA LEU A 288 -23.58 -11.25 -23.57
C LEU A 288 -24.81 -11.40 -22.71
N ASP A 289 -25.63 -12.37 -22.99
CA ASP A 289 -26.81 -12.73 -22.19
C ASP A 289 -26.86 -14.24 -21.94
N SER A 290 -27.87 -14.73 -21.27
CA SER A 290 -28.04 -16.15 -20.98
C SER A 290 -28.82 -16.91 -22.07
N ASP A 291 -29.34 -16.23 -23.07
CA ASP A 291 -30.25 -16.80 -24.06
C ASP A 291 -29.75 -16.69 -25.52
N SER A 292 -29.66 -15.45 -26.01
CA SER A 292 -29.37 -15.21 -27.43
C SER A 292 -27.88 -15.12 -27.75
N GLN A 293 -27.05 -14.65 -26.78
CA GLN A 293 -25.62 -14.41 -26.94
C GLN A 293 -24.84 -14.90 -25.72
N GLN A 294 -25.01 -16.16 -25.35
CA GLN A 294 -24.33 -16.74 -24.20
C GLN A 294 -22.82 -16.93 -24.48
N ILE A 295 -22.50 -17.38 -25.71
CA ILE A 295 -21.13 -17.61 -26.15
C ILE A 295 -20.87 -16.79 -27.40
N ILE A 296 -19.81 -15.99 -27.40
CA ILE A 296 -19.32 -15.27 -28.55
C ILE A 296 -18.05 -15.96 -29.05
N ILE A 297 -18.10 -16.56 -30.24
CA ILE A 297 -16.93 -17.08 -30.94
C ILE A 297 -16.30 -15.93 -31.71
N ILE A 298 -15.03 -15.61 -31.39
CA ILE A 298 -14.31 -14.46 -31.96
C ILE A 298 -13.27 -14.98 -32.97
N THR A 299 -13.43 -14.63 -34.23
CA THR A 299 -12.47 -14.92 -35.27
C THR A 299 -11.80 -13.63 -35.80
N GLY A 300 -10.77 -13.78 -36.57
CA GLY A 300 -10.01 -12.67 -37.17
C GLY A 300 -8.52 -12.97 -37.27
N PRO A 301 -7.75 -12.12 -37.97
CA PRO A 301 -6.33 -12.37 -38.16
C PRO A 301 -5.57 -12.32 -36.83
N ASN A 302 -4.39 -12.93 -36.80
CA ASN A 302 -3.50 -12.79 -35.64
C ASN A 302 -3.08 -11.33 -35.49
N MET A 303 -2.91 -10.89 -34.25
CA MET A 303 -2.60 -9.50 -33.87
C MET A 303 -3.72 -8.47 -34.19
N ALA A 304 -4.93 -8.94 -34.59
CA ALA A 304 -6.06 -8.05 -34.85
C ALA A 304 -6.75 -7.49 -33.56
N GLY A 305 -6.27 -7.86 -32.38
CA GLY A 305 -6.83 -7.39 -31.11
C GLY A 305 -7.89 -8.31 -30.48
N LYS A 306 -8.05 -9.57 -30.92
CA LYS A 306 -8.97 -10.54 -30.29
C LYS A 306 -8.77 -10.65 -28.79
N SER A 307 -7.55 -10.95 -28.36
CA SER A 307 -7.17 -11.07 -26.94
C SER A 307 -7.36 -9.76 -26.18
N THR A 308 -7.05 -8.63 -26.80
CA THR A 308 -7.26 -7.28 -26.23
C THR A 308 -8.73 -7.02 -25.96
N TYR A 309 -9.60 -7.33 -26.92
CA TYR A 309 -11.05 -7.17 -26.79
C TYR A 309 -11.62 -8.02 -25.65
N MET A 310 -11.26 -9.29 -25.56
CA MET A 310 -11.74 -10.18 -24.49
C MET A 310 -11.24 -9.74 -23.11
N ARG A 311 -9.95 -9.36 -22.99
CA ARG A 311 -9.39 -8.85 -21.74
C ARG A 311 -10.04 -7.54 -21.31
N GLN A 312 -10.38 -6.67 -22.27
CA GLN A 312 -11.15 -5.44 -22.00
C GLN A 312 -12.47 -5.74 -21.31
N VAL A 313 -13.24 -6.70 -21.80
CA VAL A 313 -14.53 -7.09 -21.20
C VAL A 313 -14.33 -7.63 -19.78
N ALA A 314 -13.36 -8.51 -19.60
CA ALA A 314 -13.03 -9.06 -18.28
C ALA A 314 -12.60 -7.97 -17.29
N LEU A 315 -11.76 -7.02 -17.71
CA LEU A 315 -11.30 -5.91 -16.87
C LEU A 315 -12.42 -4.93 -16.52
N ILE A 316 -13.29 -4.59 -17.47
CA ILE A 316 -14.47 -3.74 -17.21
C ILE A 316 -15.38 -4.42 -16.18
N THR A 317 -15.65 -5.72 -16.33
CA THR A 317 -16.45 -6.49 -15.39
C THR A 317 -15.80 -6.52 -14.00
N LEU A 318 -14.49 -6.72 -13.91
CA LEU A 318 -13.74 -6.70 -12.66
C LEU A 318 -13.79 -5.33 -11.98
N LEU A 319 -13.52 -4.25 -12.74
CA LEU A 319 -13.58 -2.87 -12.23
C LEU A 319 -14.96 -2.55 -11.64
N ALA A 320 -16.03 -2.94 -12.34
CA ALA A 320 -17.39 -2.76 -11.85
C ALA A 320 -17.63 -3.49 -10.51
N HIS A 321 -17.13 -4.71 -10.37
CA HIS A 321 -17.32 -5.54 -9.16
C HIS A 321 -16.51 -5.04 -7.95
N ILE A 322 -15.37 -4.39 -8.15
CA ILE A 322 -14.64 -3.76 -7.03
C ILE A 322 -15.25 -2.43 -6.61
N GLY A 323 -16.22 -1.91 -7.34
CA GLY A 323 -16.89 -0.63 -7.05
C GLY A 323 -16.24 0.58 -7.73
N SER A 324 -15.47 0.36 -8.80
CA SER A 324 -14.89 1.42 -9.62
C SER A 324 -15.81 1.80 -10.79
N PHE A 325 -15.68 3.04 -11.27
CA PHE A 325 -16.18 3.42 -12.58
C PHE A 325 -15.39 2.71 -13.68
N VAL A 326 -15.96 2.62 -14.89
CA VAL A 326 -15.44 1.79 -15.97
C VAL A 326 -15.19 2.58 -17.26
N PRO A 327 -14.19 2.17 -18.06
CA PRO A 327 -13.85 2.79 -19.34
C PRO A 327 -14.85 2.41 -20.44
N ALA A 328 -16.02 2.98 -20.43
CA ALA A 328 -17.07 2.76 -21.41
C ALA A 328 -17.94 4.02 -21.59
N LYS A 329 -18.83 4.01 -22.60
CA LYS A 329 -19.89 5.02 -22.73
C LYS A 329 -21.10 4.64 -21.87
N SER A 330 -21.44 3.36 -21.80
CA SER A 330 -22.39 2.77 -20.87
C SER A 330 -21.99 1.33 -20.58
N ALA A 331 -22.31 0.84 -19.39
CA ALA A 331 -22.07 -0.54 -18.99
C ALA A 331 -23.16 -1.00 -18.03
N GLU A 332 -23.86 -2.05 -18.43
CA GLU A 332 -24.76 -2.85 -17.60
C GLU A 332 -24.10 -4.18 -17.34
N ILE A 333 -23.89 -4.54 -16.09
CA ILE A 333 -23.10 -5.72 -15.72
C ILE A 333 -23.85 -6.48 -14.63
N PRO A 334 -24.10 -7.79 -14.82
CA PRO A 334 -24.77 -8.63 -13.83
C PRO A 334 -23.82 -8.96 -12.69
N ILE A 335 -24.36 -9.46 -11.60
CA ILE A 335 -23.55 -10.04 -10.53
C ILE A 335 -22.82 -11.27 -11.06
N THR A 336 -21.51 -11.11 -11.25
CA THR A 336 -20.60 -12.16 -11.75
C THR A 336 -19.82 -12.72 -10.57
N ASP A 337 -19.95 -14.01 -10.31
CA ASP A 337 -19.32 -14.67 -9.16
C ASP A 337 -17.81 -14.89 -9.37
N ARG A 338 -17.41 -15.21 -10.60
CA ARG A 338 -16.02 -15.46 -10.99
C ARG A 338 -15.74 -15.02 -12.42
N ILE A 339 -14.52 -14.60 -12.64
CA ILE A 339 -13.96 -14.32 -13.97
C ILE A 339 -12.82 -15.30 -14.19
N PHE A 340 -13.00 -16.20 -15.16
CA PHE A 340 -11.97 -17.16 -15.55
C PHE A 340 -11.33 -16.74 -16.85
N THR A 341 -10.01 -16.79 -16.90
CA THR A 341 -9.24 -16.48 -18.10
C THR A 341 -8.25 -17.59 -18.39
N ARG A 342 -8.28 -18.11 -19.61
CA ARG A 342 -7.20 -18.92 -20.15
C ARG A 342 -6.68 -18.20 -21.39
N VAL A 343 -5.55 -17.54 -21.23
CA VAL A 343 -4.87 -16.77 -22.27
C VAL A 343 -3.54 -17.44 -22.55
N GLY A 344 -3.18 -17.58 -23.83
CA GLY A 344 -2.03 -18.36 -24.30
C GLY A 344 -0.81 -18.33 -23.38
N ALA A 345 -0.21 -19.49 -23.11
CA ALA A 345 0.94 -19.61 -22.25
C ALA A 345 2.16 -18.93 -22.86
N SER A 346 2.89 -18.17 -22.08
CA SER A 346 4.32 -18.03 -22.30
C SER A 346 4.96 -19.41 -22.10
N ASP A 347 5.75 -19.87 -23.05
CA ASP A 347 6.51 -21.12 -22.96
C ASP A 347 7.38 -21.11 -21.68
N ASP A 348 6.86 -21.66 -20.61
CA ASP A 348 7.66 -21.94 -19.43
C ASP A 348 8.32 -23.32 -19.58
N LEU A 349 9.40 -23.32 -20.35
CA LEU A 349 10.23 -24.50 -20.62
C LEU A 349 10.89 -25.07 -19.35
N ALA A 350 10.80 -24.36 -18.22
CA ALA A 350 11.45 -24.78 -16.96
C ALA A 350 10.67 -25.84 -16.17
N ALA A 351 9.37 -26.02 -16.43
CA ALA A 351 8.52 -26.91 -15.61
C ALA A 351 8.43 -28.36 -16.13
N GLY A 352 8.98 -28.69 -17.28
CA GLY A 352 9.00 -30.07 -17.84
C GLY A 352 7.63 -30.70 -18.15
N GLN A 353 6.53 -29.91 -18.02
CA GLN A 353 5.19 -30.33 -18.41
C GLN A 353 4.91 -29.92 -19.86
N SER A 354 4.20 -30.78 -20.60
CA SER A 354 3.69 -30.42 -21.93
C SER A 354 2.75 -29.20 -21.79
N THR A 355 2.99 -28.14 -22.56
CA THR A 355 2.14 -26.95 -22.65
C THR A 355 0.68 -27.30 -22.88
N PHE A 356 0.42 -28.36 -23.66
CA PHE A 356 -0.92 -28.89 -23.90
C PHE A 356 -1.57 -29.49 -22.65
N MET A 357 -0.83 -30.25 -21.83
CA MET A 357 -1.37 -30.81 -20.58
C MET A 357 -1.69 -29.73 -19.56
N LEU A 358 -0.86 -28.70 -19.45
CA LEU A 358 -1.12 -27.54 -18.60
C LEU A 358 -2.40 -26.84 -19.06
N GLU A 359 -2.54 -26.57 -20.36
CA GLU A 359 -3.74 -25.98 -20.95
C GLU A 359 -5.00 -26.80 -20.62
N MET A 360 -4.95 -28.12 -20.81
CA MET A 360 -6.11 -28.99 -20.53
C MET A 360 -6.45 -29.04 -19.03
N THR A 361 -5.46 -29.00 -18.16
CA THR A 361 -5.69 -28.94 -16.71
C THR A 361 -6.38 -27.63 -16.32
N GLU A 362 -5.91 -26.50 -16.84
CA GLU A 362 -6.54 -25.18 -16.58
C GLU A 362 -7.96 -25.13 -17.11
N VAL A 363 -8.21 -25.62 -18.33
CA VAL A 363 -9.57 -25.71 -18.90
C VAL A 363 -10.47 -26.59 -18.05
N ALA A 364 -9.99 -27.76 -17.62
CA ALA A 364 -10.76 -28.66 -16.74
C ALA A 364 -11.09 -28.00 -15.40
N ASP A 365 -10.15 -27.29 -14.80
CA ASP A 365 -10.38 -26.56 -13.56
C ASP A 365 -11.41 -25.45 -13.73
N ILE A 366 -11.38 -24.71 -14.84
CA ILE A 366 -12.38 -23.70 -15.17
C ILE A 366 -13.77 -24.35 -15.28
N LEU A 367 -13.91 -25.39 -16.10
CA LEU A 367 -15.19 -26.07 -16.31
C LEU A 367 -15.77 -26.69 -15.04
N LYS A 368 -14.90 -27.14 -14.12
CA LYS A 368 -15.30 -27.70 -12.83
C LYS A 368 -15.78 -26.65 -11.83
N ASN A 369 -15.19 -25.45 -11.85
CA ASN A 369 -15.40 -24.43 -10.84
C ASN A 369 -16.30 -23.27 -11.31
N ALA A 370 -16.57 -23.14 -12.60
CA ALA A 370 -17.45 -22.12 -13.14
C ALA A 370 -18.92 -22.43 -12.85
N THR A 371 -19.73 -21.38 -12.78
CA THR A 371 -21.19 -21.42 -12.63
C THR A 371 -21.83 -20.68 -13.82
N ASN A 372 -23.15 -20.72 -13.92
CA ASN A 372 -23.89 -19.94 -14.91
C ASN A 372 -23.78 -18.42 -14.71
N LYS A 373 -23.29 -17.97 -13.53
CA LYS A 373 -23.00 -16.55 -13.23
C LYS A 373 -21.55 -16.16 -13.50
N SER A 374 -20.72 -17.09 -13.94
CA SER A 374 -19.31 -16.82 -14.26
C SER A 374 -19.16 -16.20 -15.65
N LEU A 375 -18.08 -15.41 -15.82
CA LEU A 375 -17.57 -14.97 -17.12
C LEU A 375 -16.33 -15.77 -17.46
N ILE A 376 -16.32 -16.43 -18.62
CA ILE A 376 -15.19 -17.23 -19.09
C ILE A 376 -14.57 -16.56 -20.33
N VAL A 377 -13.25 -16.46 -20.33
CA VAL A 377 -12.45 -15.95 -21.46
C VAL A 377 -11.45 -17.01 -21.88
N PHE A 378 -11.64 -17.56 -23.05
CA PHE A 378 -10.76 -18.56 -23.67
C PHE A 378 -10.07 -17.99 -24.90
N ASP A 379 -8.75 -18.02 -24.92
CA ASP A 379 -7.93 -17.51 -26.01
C ASP A 379 -7.15 -18.64 -26.65
N GLU A 380 -7.57 -19.04 -27.84
CA GLU A 380 -6.93 -20.02 -28.74
C GLU A 380 -6.70 -21.41 -28.08
N ILE A 381 -7.74 -22.00 -27.51
CA ILE A 381 -7.67 -23.36 -26.92
C ILE A 381 -7.43 -24.42 -27.99
N GLY A 382 -6.64 -25.45 -27.67
CA GLY A 382 -6.32 -26.60 -28.52
C GLY A 382 -5.11 -26.39 -29.42
N ARG A 383 -4.36 -25.30 -29.23
CA ARG A 383 -3.22 -24.96 -30.09
C ARG A 383 -1.99 -25.86 -29.90
N GLY A 384 -1.90 -26.53 -28.74
CA GLY A 384 -0.73 -27.35 -28.34
C GLY A 384 -0.75 -28.80 -28.88
N THR A 385 -1.72 -29.16 -29.78
CA THR A 385 -1.87 -30.52 -30.36
C THR A 385 -2.14 -30.48 -31.85
N SER A 386 -2.47 -31.62 -32.46
CA SER A 386 -2.86 -31.67 -33.89
C SER A 386 -4.10 -30.80 -34.13
N THR A 387 -4.21 -30.22 -35.33
CA THR A 387 -5.30 -29.33 -35.68
C THR A 387 -6.68 -29.97 -35.45
N PHE A 388 -6.84 -31.24 -35.85
CA PHE A 388 -8.13 -31.94 -35.71
C PHE A 388 -8.46 -32.26 -34.25
N ASP A 389 -7.48 -32.66 -33.45
CA ASP A 389 -7.66 -32.95 -32.03
C ASP A 389 -7.95 -31.65 -31.26
N GLY A 390 -7.19 -30.59 -31.52
CA GLY A 390 -7.40 -29.28 -30.90
C GLY A 390 -8.77 -28.69 -31.20
N MET A 391 -9.21 -28.76 -32.47
CA MET A 391 -10.53 -28.32 -32.87
C MET A 391 -11.65 -29.16 -32.21
N SER A 392 -11.46 -30.47 -32.12
CA SER A 392 -12.44 -31.38 -31.49
C SER A 392 -12.60 -31.10 -30.02
N ILE A 393 -11.49 -30.83 -29.31
CA ILE A 393 -11.50 -30.45 -27.92
C ILE A 393 -12.17 -29.08 -27.72
N ALA A 394 -11.80 -28.06 -28.51
CA ALA A 394 -12.39 -26.74 -28.47
C ALA A 394 -13.91 -26.80 -28.67
N ARG A 395 -14.38 -27.60 -29.66
CA ARG A 395 -15.80 -27.85 -29.90
C ARG A 395 -16.49 -28.49 -28.69
N ALA A 396 -15.91 -29.55 -28.13
CA ALA A 396 -16.47 -30.24 -26.97
C ALA A 396 -16.58 -29.32 -25.74
N VAL A 397 -15.60 -28.43 -25.50
CA VAL A 397 -15.63 -27.43 -24.47
C VAL A 397 -16.78 -26.44 -24.68
N LEU A 398 -16.95 -25.94 -25.92
CA LEU A 398 -18.04 -25.02 -26.24
C LEU A 398 -19.42 -25.70 -26.10
N GLU A 399 -19.59 -26.96 -26.54
CA GLU A 399 -20.82 -27.73 -26.35
C GLU A 399 -21.16 -27.96 -24.87
N TYR A 400 -20.13 -28.22 -24.04
CA TYR A 400 -20.31 -28.37 -22.60
C TYR A 400 -20.80 -27.07 -21.95
N ILE A 401 -20.21 -25.93 -22.32
CA ILE A 401 -20.58 -24.60 -21.78
C ILE A 401 -21.97 -24.19 -22.30
N ALA A 402 -22.31 -24.47 -23.55
CA ALA A 402 -23.60 -24.12 -24.14
C ALA A 402 -24.77 -24.88 -23.51
N ASP A 403 -24.55 -26.09 -23.00
CA ASP A 403 -25.59 -26.86 -22.32
C ASP A 403 -25.88 -26.23 -20.92
N LYS A 404 -26.98 -25.49 -20.81
CA LYS A 404 -27.42 -24.83 -19.58
C LYS A 404 -27.63 -25.80 -18.41
N ARG A 405 -27.82 -27.09 -18.65
CA ARG A 405 -27.93 -28.10 -17.57
C ARG A 405 -26.56 -28.49 -17.03
N LYS A 406 -25.49 -28.26 -17.78
CA LYS A 406 -24.11 -28.54 -17.38
C LYS A 406 -23.43 -27.29 -16.80
N LEU A 407 -23.46 -26.18 -17.55
CA LEU A 407 -22.80 -24.96 -17.14
C LEU A 407 -23.59 -23.68 -17.48
N GLY A 408 -23.77 -23.32 -18.73
CA GLY A 408 -24.52 -22.13 -19.13
C GLY A 408 -23.81 -20.79 -18.85
N ALA A 409 -22.47 -20.77 -18.68
CA ALA A 409 -21.71 -19.56 -18.39
C ALA A 409 -21.56 -18.65 -19.60
N LYS A 410 -21.56 -17.32 -19.38
CA LYS A 410 -21.22 -16.34 -20.41
C LYS A 410 -19.76 -16.47 -20.81
N THR A 411 -19.50 -16.61 -22.12
CA THR A 411 -18.17 -16.97 -22.60
C THR A 411 -17.74 -16.16 -23.81
N LEU A 412 -16.51 -15.66 -23.79
CA LEU A 412 -15.78 -15.13 -24.92
C LEU A 412 -14.73 -16.15 -25.35
N PHE A 413 -14.78 -16.58 -26.60
CA PHE A 413 -13.94 -17.66 -27.12
C PHE A 413 -13.23 -17.22 -28.41
N ALA A 414 -11.97 -16.83 -28.32
CA ALA A 414 -11.19 -16.55 -29.51
C ALA A 414 -10.60 -17.83 -30.09
N THR A 415 -10.69 -17.98 -31.40
CA THR A 415 -10.17 -19.14 -32.11
C THR A 415 -9.70 -18.79 -33.52
N HIS A 416 -8.80 -19.61 -34.04
CA HIS A 416 -8.42 -19.63 -35.44
C HIS A 416 -9.01 -20.83 -36.20
N TYR A 417 -9.76 -21.69 -35.50
CA TYR A 417 -10.53 -22.76 -36.12
C TYR A 417 -11.83 -22.19 -36.70
N HIS A 418 -11.80 -21.82 -37.99
CA HIS A 418 -12.97 -21.23 -38.68
C HIS A 418 -14.16 -22.19 -38.72
N GLU A 419 -13.92 -23.48 -38.65
CA GLU A 419 -14.95 -24.52 -38.64
C GLU A 419 -15.90 -24.39 -37.45
N LEU A 420 -15.41 -23.87 -36.32
CA LEU A 420 -16.24 -23.65 -35.13
C LEU A 420 -17.32 -22.59 -35.33
N THR A 421 -17.21 -21.75 -36.34
CA THR A 421 -18.24 -20.75 -36.66
C THR A 421 -19.57 -21.39 -37.10
N SER A 422 -19.57 -22.67 -37.56
CA SER A 422 -20.79 -23.40 -37.85
C SER A 422 -21.68 -23.61 -36.63
N MET A 423 -21.09 -23.56 -35.42
CA MET A 423 -21.85 -23.78 -34.20
C MET A 423 -22.94 -22.75 -33.95
N GLU A 424 -22.85 -21.53 -34.54
CA GLU A 424 -23.91 -20.52 -34.48
C GLU A 424 -25.23 -21.03 -35.07
N SER A 425 -25.18 -21.83 -36.14
CA SER A 425 -26.37 -22.44 -36.75
C SER A 425 -26.83 -23.73 -36.06
N GLU A 426 -25.97 -24.35 -35.26
CA GLU A 426 -26.24 -25.64 -34.63
C GLU A 426 -26.71 -25.49 -33.16
N PHE A 427 -26.32 -24.42 -32.48
CA PHE A 427 -26.60 -24.19 -31.06
C PHE A 427 -27.23 -22.84 -30.83
N GLU A 428 -28.32 -22.81 -30.08
CA GLU A 428 -28.91 -21.55 -29.60
C GLU A 428 -27.99 -20.88 -28.57
N GLY A 429 -27.85 -19.58 -28.65
CA GLY A 429 -27.00 -18.80 -27.74
C GLY A 429 -25.53 -18.71 -28.13
N ILE A 430 -25.10 -19.33 -29.23
CA ILE A 430 -23.77 -19.16 -29.81
C ILE A 430 -23.83 -18.16 -30.96
N ILE A 431 -22.95 -17.15 -30.94
CA ILE A 431 -22.89 -16.13 -31.99
C ILE A 431 -21.43 -15.90 -32.42
N ASN A 432 -21.25 -15.53 -33.69
CA ASN A 432 -19.93 -15.25 -34.23
C ASN A 432 -19.65 -13.75 -34.32
N TYR A 433 -18.49 -13.34 -33.75
CA TYR A 433 -17.93 -12.02 -34.00
C TYR A 433 -16.65 -12.12 -34.81
N ASN A 434 -16.45 -11.15 -35.71
CA ASN A 434 -15.23 -11.07 -36.50
C ASN A 434 -14.54 -9.74 -36.21
N ILE A 435 -13.27 -9.81 -35.84
CA ILE A 435 -12.42 -8.61 -35.67
C ILE A 435 -11.72 -8.34 -36.99
N ALA A 436 -12.07 -7.23 -37.63
CA ALA A 436 -11.51 -6.83 -38.91
C ALA A 436 -10.48 -5.68 -38.69
N ALA A 437 -9.30 -5.85 -39.27
CA ALA A 437 -8.32 -4.80 -39.37
C ALA A 437 -8.66 -3.84 -40.53
N LYS A 438 -8.76 -2.54 -40.27
CA LYS A 438 -8.91 -1.50 -41.28
C LYS A 438 -7.56 -0.85 -41.59
N LYS A 439 -7.16 -0.92 -42.86
CA LYS A 439 -5.98 -0.19 -43.32
C LYS A 439 -6.34 1.28 -43.57
N ARG A 440 -5.66 2.21 -42.90
CA ARG A 440 -5.75 3.64 -43.18
C ARG A 440 -4.34 4.16 -43.58
N GLY A 441 -4.10 4.34 -44.87
CA GLY A 441 -2.77 4.66 -45.43
C GLY A 441 -1.77 3.55 -45.14
N ASP A 442 -0.64 3.85 -44.56
CA ASP A 442 0.39 2.87 -44.17
C ASP A 442 0.18 2.28 -42.74
N SER A 443 -0.81 2.77 -41.99
CA SER A 443 -1.15 2.25 -40.65
C SER A 443 -2.31 1.27 -40.71
N ILE A 444 -2.25 0.21 -39.89
CA ILE A 444 -3.30 -0.75 -39.69
C ILE A 444 -3.99 -0.41 -38.36
N THR A 445 -5.29 -0.17 -38.40
CA THR A 445 -6.10 0.08 -37.21
C THR A 445 -6.99 -1.15 -36.95
N PHE A 446 -6.95 -1.68 -35.78
CA PHE A 446 -7.69 -2.85 -35.33
C PHE A 446 -8.94 -2.50 -34.55
#